data_b60448716de75cadaff6588c7637aee6
#
_entry.id   b60448716de75cadaff6588c7637aee6
#
_cell.length_a   1.000
_cell.length_b   1.000
_cell.length_c   1.000
_cell.angle_alpha   90.00
_cell.angle_beta   90.00
_cell.angle_gamma   90.00
#
_symmetry.space_group_name_H-M   'P 1'
#
loop_
_entity.id
_entity.type
_entity.pdbx_description
1 polymer ?
#
loop_
_entity_poly.entity_id
_entity_poly.type
_entity_poly.pdbx_seq_one_letter_code
_entity_poly.pdbx_strand_id
1 'polypeptide(L)'
;MDDDGDGETYIQLVLADSSLPTGSFVASSGLESYFKHGFAALFPSPEHALVTFVRQSLATYARSALPFVTDAHRVASAAKCSHTALSSLLTLDKLYEASNLNHVARRASTAQGVALLTLFSKGLSPPPIHADVFKDAPPLCQPSSLLSSLVDEFKLFVRREETPGHLPVCWGILTATLGLSLGSHRSATILLGPSR
;
A
#
# COMPACT_ATOMS: atom_id res chain seq x y z
N MET A 1 19.68 -21.97 -5.91
CA MET A 1 20.02 -20.64 -5.35
C MET A 1 18.90 -19.65 -5.72
N ASP A 2 17.65 -20.00 -5.43
CA ASP A 2 16.45 -19.24 -5.83
C ASP A 2 15.48 -19.04 -4.65
N ASP A 3 16.01 -19.00 -3.41
CA ASP A 3 15.20 -18.96 -2.17
C ASP A 3 14.65 -17.54 -1.85
N ASP A 4 15.30 -16.47 -2.32
CA ASP A 4 14.86 -15.10 -2.05
C ASP A 4 13.59 -14.70 -2.84
N GLY A 5 13.35 -15.30 -4.01
CA GLY A 5 12.18 -15.03 -4.85
C GLY A 5 10.88 -15.61 -4.29
N ASP A 6 10.95 -16.75 -3.62
CA ASP A 6 9.77 -17.44 -3.07
C ASP A 6 9.21 -16.68 -1.86
N GLY A 7 10.08 -16.13 -1.02
CA GLY A 7 9.68 -15.32 0.13
C GLY A 7 9.00 -14.01 -0.26
N GLU A 8 9.54 -13.30 -1.24
CA GLU A 8 8.94 -12.08 -1.76
C GLU A 8 7.56 -12.36 -2.38
N THR A 9 7.45 -13.42 -3.18
CA THR A 9 6.18 -13.85 -3.79
C THR A 9 5.15 -14.21 -2.74
N TYR A 10 5.55 -14.92 -1.68
CA TYR A 10 4.65 -15.26 -0.58
C TYR A 10 4.10 -14.01 0.12
N ILE A 11 4.96 -13.04 0.45
CA ILE A 11 4.52 -11.79 1.08
C ILE A 11 3.56 -11.02 0.17
N GLN A 12 3.83 -10.97 -1.14
CA GLN A 12 2.94 -10.33 -2.12
C GLN A 12 1.57 -10.99 -2.16
N LEU A 13 1.51 -12.33 -2.15
CA LEU A 13 0.24 -13.07 -2.11
C LEU A 13 -0.53 -12.80 -0.82
N VAL A 14 0.14 -12.78 0.33
CA VAL A 14 -0.48 -12.44 1.62
C VAL A 14 -1.03 -11.02 1.60
N LEU A 15 -0.26 -10.04 1.10
CA LEU A 15 -0.70 -8.65 1.02
C LEU A 15 -1.80 -8.42 -0.03
N ALA A 16 -1.91 -9.29 -1.04
CA ALA A 16 -2.97 -9.24 -2.05
C ALA A 16 -4.26 -9.95 -1.62
N ASP A 17 -4.26 -10.63 -0.47
CA ASP A 17 -5.44 -11.33 0.03
C ASP A 17 -6.56 -10.35 0.37
N SER A 18 -7.72 -10.56 -0.23
CA SER A 18 -8.93 -9.76 0.03
C SER A 18 -9.45 -9.89 1.47
N SER A 19 -9.04 -10.92 2.21
CA SER A 19 -9.40 -11.13 3.62
C SER A 19 -8.60 -10.26 4.58
N LEU A 20 -7.54 -9.58 4.10
CA LEU A 20 -6.79 -8.65 4.94
C LEU A 20 -7.68 -7.53 5.47
N PRO A 21 -7.66 -7.24 6.77
CA PRO A 21 -8.52 -6.25 7.40
C PRO A 21 -8.07 -4.81 7.09
N THR A 22 -7.87 -4.50 5.81
CA THR A 22 -7.49 -3.15 5.34
C THR A 22 -8.69 -2.25 5.05
N GLY A 23 -9.92 -2.76 5.20
CA GLY A 23 -11.14 -1.98 5.02
C GLY A 23 -11.45 -1.57 3.57
N SER A 24 -10.87 -2.23 2.58
CA SER A 24 -11.01 -1.88 1.16
C SER A 24 -12.44 -2.11 0.60
N PHE A 25 -13.30 -2.84 1.30
CA PHE A 25 -14.66 -3.16 0.86
C PHE A 25 -15.70 -2.05 1.09
N VAL A 26 -15.32 -0.90 1.65
CA VAL A 26 -16.27 0.12 2.15
C VAL A 26 -16.68 1.12 1.07
N ALA A 27 -16.06 1.12 -0.11
CA ALA A 27 -16.34 2.11 -1.14
C ALA A 27 -16.57 1.48 -2.50
N SER A 28 -17.76 1.69 -3.08
CA SER A 28 -18.10 1.26 -4.45
C SER A 28 -17.30 1.97 -5.54
N SER A 29 -16.43 2.92 -5.16
CA SER A 29 -15.60 3.74 -6.07
C SER A 29 -16.37 4.40 -7.22
N GLY A 30 -17.68 4.66 -7.01
CA GLY A 30 -18.55 5.26 -7.99
C GLY A 30 -19.29 4.27 -8.90
N LEU A 31 -19.19 2.96 -8.68
CA LEU A 31 -19.86 1.94 -9.48
C LEU A 31 -21.38 2.12 -9.48
N GLU A 32 -21.98 2.36 -8.32
CA GLU A 32 -23.43 2.61 -8.22
C GLU A 32 -23.86 3.83 -9.04
N SER A 33 -23.09 4.91 -8.96
CA SER A 33 -23.33 6.13 -9.72
C SER A 33 -23.21 5.88 -11.23
N TYR A 34 -22.22 5.09 -11.64
CA TYR A 34 -22.00 4.70 -13.04
C TYR A 34 -23.22 3.98 -13.64
N PHE A 35 -23.81 3.02 -12.91
CA PHE A 35 -25.03 2.34 -13.34
C PHE A 35 -26.26 3.24 -13.27
N LYS A 36 -26.43 3.98 -12.17
CA LYS A 36 -27.57 4.87 -11.94
C LYS A 36 -27.70 5.97 -13.01
N HIS A 37 -26.57 6.51 -13.48
CA HIS A 37 -26.55 7.53 -14.52
C HIS A 37 -26.56 7.00 -15.94
N GLY A 38 -26.76 5.68 -16.11
CA GLY A 38 -26.96 5.05 -17.43
C GLY A 38 -25.68 4.87 -18.26
N PHE A 39 -24.48 5.12 -17.69
CA PHE A 39 -23.24 4.90 -18.44
C PHE A 39 -23.03 3.45 -18.86
N ALA A 40 -23.60 2.50 -18.11
CA ALA A 40 -23.57 1.08 -18.45
C ALA A 40 -24.35 0.75 -19.72
N ALA A 41 -25.37 1.54 -20.07
CA ALA A 41 -26.17 1.34 -21.27
C ALA A 41 -25.43 1.58 -22.60
N LEU A 42 -24.24 2.19 -22.53
CA LEU A 42 -23.36 2.41 -23.69
C LEU A 42 -22.60 1.14 -24.11
N PHE A 43 -22.72 0.06 -23.35
CA PHE A 43 -22.00 -1.20 -23.56
C PHE A 43 -22.96 -2.33 -24.00
N PRO A 44 -22.43 -3.34 -24.72
CA PRO A 44 -23.27 -4.46 -25.23
C PRO A 44 -23.93 -5.30 -24.12
N SER A 45 -23.30 -5.34 -22.91
CA SER A 45 -23.87 -6.03 -21.76
C SER A 45 -23.43 -5.37 -20.44
N PRO A 46 -24.20 -5.56 -19.35
CA PRO A 46 -23.84 -5.05 -18.02
C PRO A 46 -22.49 -5.58 -17.52
N GLU A 47 -22.13 -6.83 -17.82
CA GLU A 47 -20.88 -7.46 -17.44
C GLU A 47 -19.71 -6.76 -18.14
N HIS A 48 -19.85 -6.46 -19.43
CA HIS A 48 -18.83 -5.74 -20.19
C HIS A 48 -18.63 -4.32 -19.63
N ALA A 49 -19.72 -3.64 -19.29
CA ALA A 49 -19.68 -2.33 -18.63
C ALA A 49 -18.94 -2.40 -17.29
N LEU A 50 -19.23 -3.41 -16.46
CA LEU A 50 -18.60 -3.63 -15.17
C LEU A 50 -17.09 -3.87 -15.30
N VAL A 51 -16.68 -4.78 -16.16
CA VAL A 51 -15.25 -5.09 -16.38
C VAL A 51 -14.50 -3.86 -16.88
N THR A 52 -15.12 -3.10 -17.80
CA THR A 52 -14.52 -1.87 -18.33
C THR A 52 -14.37 -0.81 -17.22
N PHE A 53 -15.42 -0.62 -16.41
CA PHE A 53 -15.39 0.30 -15.28
C PHE A 53 -14.27 -0.05 -14.29
N VAL A 54 -14.19 -1.32 -13.88
CA VAL A 54 -13.16 -1.79 -12.93
C VAL A 54 -11.75 -1.56 -13.50
N ARG A 55 -11.52 -1.92 -14.77
CA ARG A 55 -10.24 -1.74 -15.44
C ARG A 55 -9.82 -0.27 -15.51
N GLN A 56 -10.73 0.61 -15.89
CA GLN A 56 -10.47 2.05 -15.99
C GLN A 56 -10.23 2.68 -14.61
N SER A 57 -11.04 2.31 -13.61
CA SER A 57 -10.91 2.78 -12.24
C SER A 57 -9.57 2.36 -11.64
N LEU A 58 -9.18 1.10 -11.84
CA LEU A 58 -7.90 0.57 -11.38
C LEU A 58 -6.72 1.26 -12.05
N ALA A 59 -6.78 1.46 -13.38
CA ALA A 59 -5.73 2.17 -14.12
C ALA A 59 -5.59 3.63 -13.65
N THR A 60 -6.70 4.30 -13.38
CA THR A 60 -6.72 5.68 -12.87
C THR A 60 -6.13 5.75 -11.47
N TYR A 61 -6.55 4.84 -10.58
CA TYR A 61 -6.01 4.75 -9.22
C TYR A 61 -4.50 4.47 -9.25
N ALA A 62 -4.06 3.51 -10.06
CA ALA A 62 -2.65 3.18 -10.18
C ALA A 62 -1.82 4.39 -10.63
N ARG A 63 -2.27 5.14 -11.64
CA ARG A 63 -1.57 6.34 -12.11
C ARG A 63 -1.43 7.42 -11.03
N SER A 64 -2.43 7.57 -10.17
CA SER A 64 -2.41 8.57 -9.10
C SER A 64 -1.65 8.11 -7.85
N ALA A 65 -1.70 6.82 -7.51
CA ALA A 65 -1.16 6.29 -6.27
C ALA A 65 0.28 5.74 -6.40
N LEU A 66 0.61 5.05 -7.51
CA LEU A 66 1.92 4.40 -7.67
C LEU A 66 3.14 5.33 -7.56
N PRO A 67 3.13 6.58 -8.04
CA PRO A 67 4.24 7.49 -7.81
C PRO A 67 4.54 7.67 -6.33
N PHE A 68 3.51 7.86 -5.50
CA PHE A 68 3.66 8.03 -4.05
C PHE A 68 4.14 6.75 -3.36
N VAL A 69 3.64 5.58 -3.78
CA VAL A 69 4.15 4.27 -3.30
C VAL A 69 5.63 4.15 -3.60
N THR A 70 6.02 4.43 -4.85
CA THR A 70 7.41 4.30 -5.31
C THR A 70 8.34 5.26 -4.58
N ASP A 71 7.93 6.51 -4.42
CA ASP A 71 8.75 7.53 -3.75
C ASP A 71 8.85 7.26 -2.25
N ALA A 72 7.75 6.87 -1.58
CA ALA A 72 7.77 6.49 -0.17
C ALA A 72 8.67 5.26 0.06
N HIS A 73 8.59 4.25 -0.82
CA HIS A 73 9.47 3.08 -0.76
C HIS A 73 10.95 3.46 -0.94
N ARG A 74 11.28 4.31 -1.91
CA ARG A 74 12.64 4.79 -2.15
C ARG A 74 13.18 5.57 -0.96
N VAL A 75 12.37 6.48 -0.40
CA VAL A 75 12.74 7.27 0.78
C VAL A 75 13.03 6.35 1.97
N ALA A 76 12.16 5.36 2.22
CA ALA A 76 12.34 4.41 3.30
C ALA A 76 13.57 3.52 3.07
N SER A 77 13.73 2.93 1.88
CA SER A 77 14.86 2.03 1.56
C SER A 77 16.21 2.73 1.55
N ALA A 78 16.25 4.01 1.18
CA ALA A 78 17.49 4.81 1.16
C ALA A 78 17.78 5.49 2.51
N ALA A 79 16.94 5.28 3.53
CA ALA A 79 17.05 5.98 4.81
C ALA A 79 18.34 5.63 5.55
N LYS A 80 19.18 6.64 5.78
CA LYS A 80 20.37 6.58 6.65
C LYS A 80 20.09 7.17 8.02
N CYS A 81 19.06 8.00 8.13
CA CYS A 81 18.62 8.66 9.35
C CYS A 81 17.08 8.71 9.35
N SER A 82 16.48 8.31 10.47
CA SER A 82 15.03 8.28 10.63
C SER A 82 14.40 9.65 10.43
N HIS A 83 14.95 10.70 11.03
CA HIS A 83 14.39 12.05 11.00
C HIS A 83 14.27 12.65 9.59
N THR A 84 15.28 12.51 8.73
CA THR A 84 15.24 13.03 7.36
C THR A 84 14.26 12.24 6.49
N ALA A 85 14.24 10.92 6.63
CA ALA A 85 13.29 10.06 5.94
C ALA A 85 11.84 10.37 6.37
N LEU A 86 11.61 10.50 7.68
CA LEU A 86 10.30 10.85 8.23
C LEU A 86 9.79 12.19 7.67
N SER A 87 10.61 13.23 7.68
CA SER A 87 10.24 14.54 7.12
C SER A 87 9.81 14.44 5.65
N SER A 88 10.53 13.66 4.86
CA SER A 88 10.19 13.42 3.44
C SER A 88 8.87 12.66 3.30
N LEU A 89 8.64 11.63 4.12
CA LEU A 89 7.40 10.84 4.11
C LEU A 89 6.19 11.68 4.53
N LEU A 90 6.33 12.53 5.54
CA LEU A 90 5.28 13.46 5.97
C LEU A 90 4.92 14.45 4.84
N THR A 91 5.93 14.91 4.10
CA THR A 91 5.72 15.79 2.94
C THR A 91 4.99 15.06 1.81
N LEU A 92 5.37 13.82 1.51
CA LEU A 92 4.68 12.99 0.51
C LEU A 92 3.22 12.74 0.88
N ASP A 93 2.94 12.45 2.14
CA ASP A 93 1.59 12.17 2.62
C ASP A 93 0.68 13.42 2.51
N LYS A 94 1.19 14.58 2.90
CA LYS A 94 0.50 15.87 2.71
C LYS A 94 0.31 16.23 1.23
N LEU A 95 1.27 15.89 0.37
CA LEU A 95 1.15 16.11 -1.06
C LEU A 95 0.07 15.22 -1.67
N TYR A 96 -0.03 13.95 -1.25
CA TYR A 96 -1.10 13.06 -1.68
C TYR A 96 -2.47 13.56 -1.22
N GLU A 97 -2.60 14.04 0.02
CA GLU A 97 -3.81 14.68 0.54
C GLU A 97 -4.24 15.86 -0.34
N ALA A 98 -3.30 16.74 -0.68
CA ALA A 98 -3.57 17.91 -1.52
C ALA A 98 -3.92 17.55 -2.98
N SER A 99 -3.38 16.46 -3.51
CA SER A 99 -3.62 16.01 -4.89
C SER A 99 -4.98 15.32 -5.07
N ASN A 100 -5.57 14.79 -3.99
CA ASN A 100 -6.83 14.05 -4.03
C ASN A 100 -8.00 14.89 -3.54
N LEU A 101 -8.75 15.50 -4.46
CA LEU A 101 -9.86 16.38 -4.13
C LEU A 101 -11.12 15.66 -3.62
N ASN A 102 -11.24 14.36 -3.87
CA ASN A 102 -12.41 13.58 -3.44
C ASN A 102 -12.29 13.19 -1.95
N HIS A 103 -13.10 13.83 -1.11
CA HIS A 103 -13.08 13.59 0.34
C HIS A 103 -13.45 12.14 0.73
N VAL A 104 -14.29 11.45 -0.05
CA VAL A 104 -14.64 10.04 0.20
C VAL A 104 -13.42 9.17 -0.07
N ALA A 105 -12.72 9.39 -1.20
CA ALA A 105 -11.51 8.67 -1.53
C ALA A 105 -10.39 8.94 -0.51
N ARG A 106 -10.24 10.20 -0.03
CA ARG A 106 -9.28 10.53 1.04
C ARG A 106 -9.56 9.76 2.31
N ARG A 107 -10.82 9.78 2.80
CA ARG A 107 -11.21 9.05 4.01
C ARG A 107 -10.97 7.55 3.87
N ALA A 108 -11.33 6.96 2.74
CA ALA A 108 -11.06 5.55 2.46
C ALA A 108 -9.56 5.24 2.48
N SER A 109 -8.76 6.06 1.80
CA SER A 109 -7.29 5.92 1.77
C SER A 109 -6.66 6.02 3.15
N THR A 110 -7.09 6.99 3.97
CA THR A 110 -6.61 7.15 5.35
C THR A 110 -7.01 5.95 6.22
N ALA A 111 -8.26 5.51 6.15
CA ALA A 111 -8.72 4.35 6.92
C ALA A 111 -7.91 3.08 6.58
N GLN A 112 -7.63 2.86 5.30
CA GLN A 112 -6.83 1.73 4.83
C GLN A 112 -5.36 1.84 5.26
N GLY A 113 -4.76 3.03 5.18
CA GLY A 113 -3.38 3.26 5.61
C GLY A 113 -3.19 3.01 7.11
N VAL A 114 -4.11 3.52 7.94
CA VAL A 114 -4.11 3.28 9.40
C VAL A 114 -4.29 1.79 9.73
N ALA A 115 -5.20 1.11 9.02
CA ALA A 115 -5.41 -0.33 9.18
C ALA A 115 -4.13 -1.12 8.82
N LEU A 116 -3.45 -0.75 7.74
CA LEU A 116 -2.21 -1.36 7.29
C LEU A 116 -1.06 -1.18 8.31
N LEU A 117 -0.88 0.04 8.84
CA LEU A 117 0.11 0.31 9.90
C LEU A 117 -0.20 -0.47 11.19
N THR A 118 -1.49 -0.67 11.49
CA THR A 118 -1.92 -1.45 12.63
C THR A 118 -1.66 -2.94 12.43
N LEU A 119 -1.94 -3.46 11.23
CA LEU A 119 -1.65 -4.83 10.85
C LEU A 119 -0.14 -5.12 10.96
N PHE A 120 0.69 -4.22 10.45
CA PHE A 120 2.15 -4.35 10.56
C PHE A 120 2.60 -4.48 12.01
N SER A 121 2.15 -3.57 12.87
CA SER A 121 2.56 -3.57 14.28
C SER A 121 2.07 -4.79 15.07
N LYS A 122 1.00 -5.45 14.63
CA LYS A 122 0.43 -6.62 15.33
C LYS A 122 0.90 -7.95 14.81
N GLY A 123 1.23 -8.04 13.53
CA GLY A 123 1.47 -9.34 12.89
C GLY A 123 2.74 -9.46 12.05
N LEU A 124 3.27 -8.33 11.58
CA LEU A 124 4.43 -8.32 10.68
C LEU A 124 5.67 -7.68 11.32
N SER A 125 5.51 -7.04 12.48
CA SER A 125 6.65 -6.52 13.23
C SER A 125 7.35 -7.67 13.97
N PRO A 126 8.68 -7.77 13.94
CA PRO A 126 9.39 -8.78 14.70
C PRO A 126 9.10 -8.60 16.19
N PRO A 127 8.84 -9.70 16.92
CA PRO A 127 8.56 -9.62 18.36
C PRO A 127 9.74 -9.01 19.11
N PRO A 128 9.53 -8.08 20.04
CA PRO A 128 10.59 -7.37 20.75
C PRO A 128 11.43 -8.26 21.69
N ILE A 129 11.08 -9.49 21.92
CA ILE A 129 11.59 -10.30 23.04
C ILE A 129 11.92 -11.75 22.64
N HIS A 130 12.47 -12.14 21.63
CA HIS A 130 13.03 -13.50 21.45
C HIS A 130 13.87 -13.62 20.18
N ALA A 131 14.86 -12.76 20.02
CA ALA A 131 15.89 -12.94 18.99
C ALA A 131 16.66 -14.25 19.13
N ASP A 132 16.58 -14.91 20.30
CA ASP A 132 17.31 -16.16 20.59
C ASP A 132 16.58 -17.43 20.19
N VAL A 133 15.25 -17.41 20.01
CA VAL A 133 14.46 -18.60 19.69
C VAL A 133 14.37 -18.86 18.18
N PHE A 134 14.61 -17.86 17.34
CA PHE A 134 14.53 -17.94 15.88
C PHE A 134 15.89 -17.84 15.19
N LYS A 135 16.98 -18.23 15.84
CA LYS A 135 18.33 -18.24 15.23
C LYS A 135 18.44 -19.14 14.00
N ASP A 136 17.55 -20.11 13.87
CA ASP A 136 17.51 -21.08 12.76
C ASP A 136 16.39 -20.80 11.74
N ALA A 137 15.61 -19.73 11.90
CA ALA A 137 14.66 -19.29 10.87
C ALA A 137 15.43 -18.68 9.70
N PRO A 138 15.05 -18.98 8.45
CA PRO A 138 15.68 -18.34 7.29
C PRO A 138 15.59 -16.82 7.43
N PRO A 139 16.57 -16.04 6.94
CA PRO A 139 16.65 -14.58 7.10
C PRO A 139 15.59 -13.83 6.26
N LEU A 140 14.42 -14.42 6.10
CA LEU A 140 13.26 -13.83 5.46
C LEU A 140 12.70 -12.75 6.39
N CYS A 141 12.94 -11.50 6.04
CA CYS A 141 12.32 -10.32 6.65
C CYS A 141 12.74 -10.01 8.09
N GLN A 142 14.01 -9.78 8.33
CA GLN A 142 14.40 -8.95 9.47
C GLN A 142 14.42 -7.48 8.99
N PRO A 143 13.36 -6.70 9.22
CA PRO A 143 13.43 -5.27 8.95
C PRO A 143 14.61 -4.71 9.74
N SER A 144 15.43 -3.88 9.10
CA SER A 144 16.49 -3.18 9.82
C SER A 144 15.86 -2.42 10.98
N SER A 145 16.51 -2.37 12.14
CA SER A 145 15.99 -1.68 13.33
C SER A 145 15.57 -0.22 13.01
N LEU A 146 16.24 0.39 12.04
CA LEU A 146 15.94 1.73 11.54
C LEU A 146 14.59 1.79 10.81
N LEU A 147 14.27 0.81 9.96
CA LEU A 147 13.00 0.81 9.23
C LEU A 147 11.80 0.54 10.16
N SER A 148 11.94 -0.36 11.12
CA SER A 148 10.92 -0.59 12.14
C SER A 148 10.67 0.67 12.98
N SER A 149 11.72 1.36 13.40
CA SER A 149 11.62 2.65 14.11
C SER A 149 10.92 3.71 13.25
N LEU A 150 11.24 3.77 11.95
CA LEU A 150 10.61 4.71 11.02
C LEU A 150 9.10 4.48 10.88
N VAL A 151 8.68 3.21 10.82
CA VAL A 151 7.23 2.86 10.80
C VAL A 151 6.55 3.31 12.08
N ASP A 152 7.17 3.05 13.25
CA ASP A 152 6.59 3.42 14.55
C ASP A 152 6.53 4.94 14.72
N GLU A 153 7.57 5.67 14.30
CA GLU A 153 7.55 7.14 14.29
C GLU A 153 6.48 7.69 13.36
N PHE A 154 6.39 7.21 12.12
CA PHE A 154 5.35 7.64 11.18
C PHE A 154 3.95 7.36 11.73
N LYS A 155 3.72 6.17 12.31
CA LYS A 155 2.46 5.81 12.97
C LYS A 155 2.12 6.74 14.13
N LEU A 156 3.12 7.20 14.88
CA LEU A 156 2.91 8.16 15.97
C LEU A 156 2.40 9.51 15.43
N PHE A 157 2.97 10.01 14.32
CA PHE A 157 2.50 11.24 13.65
C PHE A 157 1.07 11.10 13.14
N VAL A 158 0.72 9.94 12.57
CA VAL A 158 -0.67 9.63 12.16
C VAL A 158 -1.63 9.65 13.36
N ARG A 159 -1.23 9.05 14.50
CA ARG A 159 -2.05 9.05 15.71
C ARG A 159 -2.24 10.42 16.34
N ARG A 160 -1.27 11.32 16.16
CA ARG A 160 -1.33 12.71 16.61
C ARG A 160 -2.08 13.61 15.64
N GLU A 161 -2.60 13.04 14.54
CA GLU A 161 -3.29 13.80 13.47
C GLU A 161 -2.40 14.87 12.81
N GLU A 162 -1.08 14.73 12.90
CA GLU A 162 -0.11 15.63 12.27
C GLU A 162 0.06 15.32 10.78
N THR A 163 -0.33 14.11 10.37
CA THR A 163 -0.39 13.64 8.98
C THR A 163 -1.55 12.67 8.80
N PRO A 164 -2.21 12.62 7.63
CA PRO A 164 -3.36 11.75 7.39
C PRO A 164 -3.07 10.26 7.45
N GLY A 165 -1.90 9.82 6.99
CA GLY A 165 -1.54 8.40 6.89
C GLY A 165 -2.23 7.71 5.72
N HIS A 166 -2.10 8.25 4.52
CA HIS A 166 -2.70 7.70 3.31
C HIS A 166 -2.11 6.37 2.89
N LEU A 167 -2.96 5.50 2.34
CA LEU A 167 -2.60 4.15 1.90
C LEU A 167 -1.34 4.10 1.02
N PRO A 168 -1.15 4.92 -0.02
CA PRO A 168 0.02 4.82 -0.89
C PRO A 168 1.34 5.03 -0.15
N VAL A 169 1.40 5.99 0.76
CA VAL A 169 2.62 6.26 1.55
C VAL A 169 2.85 5.15 2.57
N CYS A 170 1.82 4.75 3.30
CA CYS A 170 1.90 3.61 4.23
C CYS A 170 2.34 2.32 3.54
N TRP A 171 1.81 2.05 2.33
CA TRP A 171 2.18 0.90 1.52
C TRP A 171 3.65 0.94 1.11
N GLY A 172 4.14 2.10 0.64
CA GLY A 172 5.54 2.28 0.27
C GLY A 172 6.50 2.05 1.44
N ILE A 173 6.19 2.59 2.62
CA ILE A 173 6.98 2.37 3.84
C ILE A 173 6.99 0.90 4.21
N LEU A 174 5.81 0.26 4.23
CA LEU A 174 5.66 -1.14 4.61
C LEU A 174 6.43 -2.08 3.68
N THR A 175 6.30 -1.89 2.38
CA THR A 175 6.98 -2.74 1.40
C THR A 175 8.50 -2.60 1.45
N ALA A 176 9.01 -1.39 1.73
CA ALA A 176 10.43 -1.19 2.01
C ALA A 176 10.87 -1.92 3.27
N THR A 177 10.07 -1.87 4.33
CA THR A 177 10.36 -2.53 5.61
C THR A 177 10.34 -4.05 5.50
N LEU A 178 9.47 -4.60 4.65
CA LEU A 178 9.40 -6.03 4.35
C LEU A 178 10.44 -6.50 3.32
N GLY A 179 11.31 -5.61 2.82
CA GLY A 179 12.35 -5.95 1.88
C GLY A 179 11.86 -6.26 0.45
N LEU A 180 10.62 -5.86 0.12
CA LEU A 180 10.08 -6.09 -1.23
C LEU A 180 10.77 -5.19 -2.26
N SER A 181 11.08 -5.74 -3.44
CA SER A 181 11.70 -4.99 -4.51
C SER A 181 10.71 -4.10 -5.27
N LEU A 182 11.15 -2.93 -5.76
CA LEU A 182 10.32 -2.07 -6.62
C LEU A 182 9.95 -2.72 -7.96
N GLY A 183 10.71 -3.73 -8.40
CA GLY A 183 10.46 -4.48 -9.63
C GLY A 183 9.17 -5.29 -9.56
N SER A 184 8.89 -5.91 -8.43
CA SER A 184 7.71 -6.73 -8.21
C SER A 184 6.41 -5.92 -8.16
N HIS A 185 6.45 -4.66 -7.72
CA HIS A 185 5.29 -3.76 -7.80
C HIS A 185 4.86 -3.46 -9.24
N ARG A 186 5.81 -3.38 -10.17
CA ARG A 186 5.54 -3.21 -11.59
C ARG A 186 4.89 -4.45 -12.21
N SER A 187 5.29 -5.64 -11.77
CA SER A 187 4.71 -6.91 -12.25
C SER A 187 3.26 -7.07 -11.84
N ALA A 188 2.89 -6.71 -10.61
CA ALA A 188 1.49 -6.71 -10.16
C ALA A 188 0.62 -5.75 -11.00
N THR A 189 1.19 -4.64 -11.48
CA THR A 189 0.48 -3.68 -12.35
C THR A 189 0.41 -4.16 -13.80
N ILE A 190 1.40 -4.92 -14.28
CA ILE A 190 1.46 -5.44 -15.66
C ILE A 190 0.47 -6.60 -15.86
N LEU A 191 0.19 -7.39 -14.82
CA LEU A 191 -0.84 -8.46 -14.88
C LEU A 191 -2.26 -7.91 -15.10
N LEU A 192 -2.47 -6.61 -14.90
CA LEU A 192 -3.73 -5.89 -15.14
C LEU A 192 -3.70 -5.05 -16.43
N GLY A 193 -2.60 -5.12 -17.19
CA GLY A 193 -2.47 -4.45 -18.48
C GLY A 193 -3.36 -5.08 -19.56
N PRO A 194 -3.77 -4.29 -20.58
CA PRO A 194 -4.60 -4.82 -21.65
C PRO A 194 -3.80 -5.86 -22.43
N SER A 195 -4.27 -7.12 -22.40
CA SER A 195 -3.97 -8.05 -23.47
C SER A 195 -4.53 -7.45 -24.76
N ARG A 196 -3.68 -7.34 -25.77
CA ARG A 196 -4.02 -6.92 -27.12
C ARG A 196 -5.13 -7.77 -27.69
#